data_fc3c633a57361d6f2db48e19cc4c4498
#
_entry.id   fc3c633a57361d6f2db48e19cc4c4498
#
_cell.length_a   1.000
_cell.length_b   1.000
_cell.length_c   1.000
_cell.angle_alpha   90.00
_cell.angle_beta   90.00
_cell.angle_gamma   90.00
#
_symmetry.space_group_name_H-M   'P 1'
#
loop_
_entity.id
_entity.type
_entity.pdbx_description
1 polymer ?
#
loop_
_entity_poly.entity_id
_entity_poly.type
_entity_poly.pdbx_seq_one_letter_code
_entity_poly.pdbx_strand_id
1 'polypeptide(L)'
;MYRSLLGALTASSLAFFGLGAPARAGDYRVTGPVTHDNLAIYLVHGKSAEGRVPLTLDEALAKRLVRVHETGDVNQLAVENLGDQDVFIQSGDIVKGGRQDRALTVSLLLPPHSGRIPLASFCVEQGRWTARRNEDATTFATAASTVPSREAKIAMKAPPEAVNNLMGLLPVVGVLAGDPTGARTTTVDTSTRQREVWKKVRSIQDRLSSSVGAPVAAPVSQTSLQLALENEKLRDLQAAYEKALEAAGTDGDDVVGYVFAINGKLNSADIYPSNGLFRKMWSKLLRASVTEAIGERDATAEAPPATDAVMAFLDEAAKGNSTEKALPGDIALETRAGDKALYFETRRNGTWVHRNYLAM
;
A
#
# COMPACT_ATOMS: atom_id res chain seq x y z
N MET A 1 42.02 -39.94 -45.78
CA MET A 1 40.83 -39.04 -45.72
C MET A 1 40.27 -39.06 -44.30
N TYR A 2 40.72 -38.16 -43.46
CA TYR A 2 40.21 -38.01 -42.10
C TYR A 2 39.34 -36.77 -42.03
N ARG A 3 38.05 -36.92 -41.67
CA ARG A 3 37.15 -35.82 -41.40
C ARG A 3 37.08 -35.62 -39.88
N SER A 4 37.59 -34.49 -39.42
CA SER A 4 37.46 -34.02 -38.07
C SER A 4 36.07 -33.41 -37.87
N LEU A 5 35.30 -33.92 -36.89
CA LEU A 5 34.09 -33.32 -36.37
C LEU A 5 34.48 -32.40 -35.20
N LEU A 6 34.34 -31.09 -35.41
CA LEU A 6 34.35 -30.10 -34.31
C LEU A 6 32.95 -30.09 -33.67
N GLY A 7 32.89 -30.53 -32.43
CA GLY A 7 31.71 -30.35 -31.59
C GLY A 7 31.72 -28.94 -30.99
N ALA A 8 30.68 -28.16 -31.27
CA ALA A 8 30.46 -26.87 -30.64
C ALA A 8 29.83 -27.10 -29.23
N LEU A 9 30.59 -26.79 -28.20
CA LEU A 9 30.05 -26.64 -26.83
C LEU A 9 29.32 -25.31 -26.73
N THR A 10 27.99 -25.35 -26.65
CA THR A 10 27.18 -24.20 -26.21
C THR A 10 27.23 -24.07 -24.69
N ALA A 11 27.97 -23.09 -24.23
CA ALA A 11 27.95 -22.68 -22.82
C ALA A 11 26.64 -21.97 -22.53
N SER A 12 25.71 -22.63 -21.84
CA SER A 12 24.52 -21.99 -21.27
C SER A 12 24.94 -21.14 -20.08
N SER A 13 24.95 -19.84 -20.27
CA SER A 13 25.13 -18.88 -19.17
C SER A 13 23.87 -18.88 -18.31
N LEU A 14 23.92 -19.57 -17.17
CA LEU A 14 22.98 -19.37 -16.08
C LEU A 14 23.17 -17.94 -15.55
N ALA A 15 22.27 -17.04 -15.93
CA ALA A 15 22.17 -15.73 -15.27
C ALA A 15 21.70 -15.95 -13.83
N PHE A 16 22.64 -15.91 -12.89
CA PHE A 16 22.31 -15.74 -11.49
C PHE A 16 21.68 -14.35 -11.33
N PHE A 17 20.36 -14.27 -11.27
CA PHE A 17 19.68 -13.11 -10.72
C PHE A 17 20.09 -13.02 -9.25
N GLY A 18 21.02 -12.12 -8.95
CA GLY A 18 21.40 -11.81 -7.58
C GLY A 18 20.17 -11.31 -6.83
N LEU A 19 19.65 -12.12 -5.92
CA LEU A 19 18.68 -11.69 -4.91
C LEU A 19 19.36 -10.54 -4.16
N GLY A 20 18.92 -9.31 -4.43
CA GLY A 20 19.37 -8.15 -3.66
C GLY A 20 19.10 -8.44 -2.18
N ALA A 21 20.12 -8.30 -1.33
CA ALA A 21 19.95 -8.49 0.09
C ALA A 21 18.80 -7.57 0.59
N PRO A 22 17.91 -8.06 1.46
CA PRO A 22 16.89 -7.21 2.05
C PRO A 22 17.56 -6.04 2.76
N ALA A 23 16.94 -4.85 2.72
CA ALA A 23 17.44 -3.72 3.46
C ALA A 23 17.52 -4.09 4.94
N ARG A 24 18.67 -3.89 5.53
CA ARG A 24 18.85 -3.97 6.98
C ARG A 24 18.50 -2.62 7.58
N ALA A 25 17.95 -2.58 8.81
CA ALA A 25 17.74 -1.32 9.50
C ALA A 25 19.03 -0.51 9.66
N GLY A 26 20.20 -1.16 9.64
CA GLY A 26 21.52 -0.49 9.60
C GLY A 26 21.74 0.42 8.39
N ASP A 27 20.91 0.35 7.33
CA ASP A 27 20.94 1.27 6.19
C ASP A 27 20.19 2.58 6.47
N TYR A 28 19.43 2.66 7.58
CA TYR A 28 18.58 3.79 7.95
C TYR A 28 18.94 4.36 9.31
N ARG A 29 18.69 5.65 9.48
CA ARG A 29 18.65 6.35 10.76
C ARG A 29 17.23 6.83 11.00
N VAL A 30 16.70 6.68 12.20
CA VAL A 30 15.37 7.15 12.58
C VAL A 30 15.50 8.35 13.52
N THR A 31 14.68 9.38 13.29
CA THR A 31 14.54 10.55 14.17
C THR A 31 13.08 10.76 14.56
N GLY A 32 12.85 11.54 15.60
CA GLY A 32 11.53 11.81 16.16
C GLY A 32 11.38 11.23 17.56
N PRO A 33 10.16 11.11 18.07
CA PRO A 33 8.91 11.44 17.39
C PRO A 33 8.60 12.94 17.32
N VAL A 34 7.93 13.36 16.25
CA VAL A 34 7.12 14.58 16.25
C VAL A 34 5.69 14.17 16.54
N THR A 35 5.07 14.79 17.53
CA THR A 35 3.77 14.32 18.06
C THR A 35 2.69 15.37 17.99
N HIS A 36 1.47 14.93 17.75
CA HIS A 36 0.26 15.70 17.96
C HIS A 36 -0.87 14.78 18.41
N ASP A 37 -1.47 15.10 19.57
CA ASP A 37 -2.49 14.28 20.22
C ASP A 37 -2.01 12.81 20.38
N ASN A 38 -2.71 11.85 19.84
CA ASN A 38 -2.39 10.43 19.90
C ASN A 38 -1.52 9.91 18.74
N LEU A 39 -1.06 10.77 17.84
CA LEU A 39 -0.23 10.43 16.68
C LEU A 39 1.23 10.83 16.91
N ALA A 40 2.14 9.90 16.68
CA ALA A 40 3.58 10.11 16.70
C ALA A 40 4.19 9.74 15.34
N ILE A 41 4.96 10.66 14.76
CA ILE A 41 5.65 10.53 13.46
C ILE A 41 7.15 10.41 13.69
N TYR A 42 7.77 9.42 13.10
CA TYR A 42 9.22 9.22 13.04
C TYR A 42 9.67 9.33 11.59
N LEU A 43 10.80 9.96 11.35
CA LEU A 43 11.38 10.10 10.01
C LEU A 43 12.47 9.07 9.80
N VAL A 44 12.46 8.47 8.62
CA VAL A 44 13.47 7.50 8.18
C VAL A 44 14.42 8.21 7.22
N HIS A 45 15.68 8.33 7.65
CA HIS A 45 16.76 8.92 6.88
C HIS A 45 17.58 7.84 6.22
N GLY A 46 17.94 8.05 4.96
CA GLY A 46 18.71 7.11 4.19
C GLY A 46 19.28 7.72 2.92
N LYS A 47 20.03 6.93 2.17
CA LYS A 47 20.56 7.37 0.88
C LYS A 47 19.42 7.58 -0.11
N SER A 48 19.26 8.82 -0.58
CA SER A 48 18.33 9.15 -1.64
C SER A 48 18.91 8.72 -2.99
N ALA A 49 18.13 7.97 -3.78
CA ALA A 49 18.50 7.65 -5.16
C ALA A 49 18.50 8.92 -6.01
N GLU A 50 19.50 8.99 -6.89
CA GLU A 50 19.60 10.06 -7.88
C GLU A 50 18.70 9.78 -9.09
N GLY A 51 18.42 10.83 -9.87
CA GLY A 51 17.68 10.73 -11.11
C GLY A 51 16.32 11.43 -11.07
N ARG A 52 15.55 11.20 -12.14
CA ARG A 52 14.25 11.83 -12.29
C ARG A 52 13.23 11.22 -11.34
N VAL A 53 12.62 12.06 -10.51
CA VAL A 53 11.53 11.63 -9.61
C VAL A 53 10.28 11.32 -10.44
N PRO A 54 9.67 10.13 -10.31
CA PRO A 54 8.46 9.79 -11.04
C PRO A 54 7.30 10.73 -10.70
N LEU A 55 6.30 10.80 -11.58
CA LEU A 55 5.01 11.38 -11.22
C LEU A 55 4.32 10.46 -10.22
N THR A 56 3.56 11.03 -9.29
CA THR A 56 2.61 10.25 -8.51
C THR A 56 1.36 9.95 -9.35
N LEU A 57 0.56 8.98 -8.92
CA LEU A 57 -0.72 8.70 -9.56
C LEU A 57 -1.60 9.95 -9.63
N ASP A 58 -1.61 10.75 -8.56
CA ASP A 58 -2.41 11.98 -8.46
C ASP A 58 -1.96 13.02 -9.50
N GLU A 59 -0.65 13.28 -9.57
CA GLU A 59 -0.07 14.19 -10.57
C GLU A 59 -0.36 13.73 -12.00
N ALA A 60 -0.27 12.43 -12.25
CA ALA A 60 -0.46 11.85 -13.58
C ALA A 60 -1.94 11.87 -14.00
N LEU A 61 -2.87 11.56 -13.10
CA LEU A 61 -4.31 11.64 -13.37
C LEU A 61 -4.76 13.10 -13.58
N ALA A 62 -4.28 14.05 -12.75
CA ALA A 62 -4.57 15.47 -12.93
C ALA A 62 -4.09 16.01 -14.28
N LYS A 63 -2.96 15.51 -14.77
CA LYS A 63 -2.40 15.83 -16.10
C LYS A 63 -2.98 14.99 -17.24
N ARG A 64 -3.88 14.06 -16.96
CA ARG A 64 -4.44 13.09 -17.92
C ARG A 64 -3.37 12.23 -18.62
N LEU A 65 -2.27 11.97 -17.94
CA LEU A 65 -1.17 11.13 -18.40
C LEU A 65 -1.33 9.66 -17.99
N VAL A 66 -2.26 9.37 -17.07
CA VAL A 66 -2.65 7.99 -16.72
C VAL A 66 -4.13 7.82 -16.96
N ARG A 67 -4.48 6.65 -17.46
CA ARG A 67 -5.87 6.19 -17.59
C ARG A 67 -6.06 4.93 -16.76
N VAL A 68 -7.13 4.93 -15.96
CA VAL A 68 -7.59 3.75 -15.24
C VAL A 68 -8.80 3.18 -15.99
N HIS A 69 -8.79 1.87 -16.21
CA HIS A 69 -9.83 1.17 -16.98
C HIS A 69 -10.57 0.17 -16.11
N GLU A 70 -11.89 0.17 -16.21
CA GLU A 70 -12.71 -0.94 -15.70
C GLU A 70 -12.46 -2.19 -16.55
N THR A 71 -12.30 -3.35 -15.90
CA THR A 71 -12.13 -4.64 -16.56
C THR A 71 -13.40 -5.48 -16.55
N GLY A 72 -14.42 -5.08 -15.77
CA GLY A 72 -15.59 -5.88 -15.49
C GLY A 72 -15.43 -6.86 -14.32
N ASP A 73 -14.19 -7.03 -13.83
CA ASP A 73 -13.90 -7.78 -12.61
C ASP A 73 -13.89 -6.83 -11.40
N VAL A 74 -14.58 -7.24 -10.33
CA VAL A 74 -14.69 -6.47 -9.08
C VAL A 74 -13.32 -6.23 -8.43
N ASN A 75 -12.40 -7.16 -8.59
CA ASN A 75 -11.10 -7.13 -7.92
C ASN A 75 -9.92 -6.83 -8.86
N GLN A 76 -10.22 -6.36 -10.08
CA GLN A 76 -9.20 -6.00 -11.04
C GLN A 76 -9.56 -4.71 -11.78
N LEU A 77 -8.59 -3.82 -11.89
CA LEU A 77 -8.56 -2.68 -12.82
C LEU A 77 -7.42 -2.90 -13.82
N ALA A 78 -7.35 -2.07 -14.86
CA ALA A 78 -6.14 -1.93 -15.65
C ALA A 78 -5.71 -0.46 -15.63
N VAL A 79 -4.41 -0.21 -15.64
CA VAL A 79 -3.83 1.13 -15.66
C VAL A 79 -2.91 1.27 -16.86
N GLU A 80 -2.87 2.47 -17.43
CA GLU A 80 -2.08 2.78 -18.62
C GLU A 80 -1.42 4.14 -18.46
N ASN A 81 -0.10 4.17 -18.60
CA ASN A 81 0.66 5.42 -18.63
C ASN A 81 0.80 5.86 -20.10
N LEU A 82 0.20 7.02 -20.42
CA LEU A 82 0.21 7.63 -21.74
C LEU A 82 1.35 8.64 -21.93
N GLY A 83 2.05 8.98 -20.82
CA GLY A 83 3.09 10.00 -20.79
C GLY A 83 4.50 9.43 -20.99
N ASP A 84 5.47 10.36 -21.06
CA ASP A 84 6.91 10.11 -21.30
C ASP A 84 7.72 9.97 -20.00
N GLN A 85 7.05 9.87 -18.86
CA GLN A 85 7.69 9.77 -17.55
C GLN A 85 7.09 8.62 -16.76
N ASP A 86 7.93 7.94 -15.96
CA ASP A 86 7.47 6.94 -15.02
C ASP A 86 6.40 7.50 -14.07
N VAL A 87 5.40 6.70 -13.73
CA VAL A 87 4.35 7.03 -12.77
C VAL A 87 4.39 6.05 -11.61
N PHE A 88 4.52 6.56 -10.41
CA PHE A 88 4.45 5.79 -9.18
C PHE A 88 3.00 5.66 -8.71
N ILE A 89 2.57 4.42 -8.48
CA ILE A 89 1.30 4.06 -7.86
C ILE A 89 1.61 3.42 -6.52
N GLN A 90 0.92 3.85 -5.46
CA GLN A 90 1.09 3.30 -4.12
C GLN A 90 0.00 2.30 -3.78
N SER A 91 0.39 1.21 -3.13
CA SER A 91 -0.57 0.32 -2.46
C SER A 91 -1.39 1.07 -1.41
N GLY A 92 -2.71 0.96 -1.49
CA GLY A 92 -3.63 1.75 -0.69
C GLY A 92 -4.14 3.02 -1.37
N ASP A 93 -3.59 3.41 -2.52
CA ASP A 93 -4.18 4.49 -3.31
C ASP A 93 -5.64 4.19 -3.63
N ILE A 94 -6.50 5.18 -3.46
CA ILE A 94 -7.92 5.09 -3.78
C ILE A 94 -8.16 5.80 -5.11
N VAL A 95 -8.76 5.11 -6.07
CA VAL A 95 -9.30 5.69 -7.30
C VAL A 95 -10.81 5.82 -7.15
N LYS A 96 -11.29 7.06 -7.23
CA LYS A 96 -12.70 7.45 -7.05
C LYS A 96 -13.40 7.48 -8.39
N GLY A 97 -14.54 6.86 -8.50
CA GLY A 97 -15.34 6.88 -9.72
C GLY A 97 -15.63 5.50 -10.29
N GLY A 98 -15.66 5.40 -11.61
CA GLY A 98 -15.98 4.15 -12.27
C GLY A 98 -17.32 3.57 -11.81
N ARG A 99 -17.42 2.25 -11.81
CA ARG A 99 -18.57 1.54 -11.26
C ARG A 99 -18.60 1.51 -9.74
N GLN A 100 -17.41 1.59 -9.11
CA GLN A 100 -17.21 1.66 -7.65
C GLN A 100 -15.85 2.29 -7.36
N ASP A 101 -15.67 2.89 -6.19
CA ASP A 101 -14.36 3.29 -5.70
C ASP A 101 -13.50 2.07 -5.40
N ARG A 102 -12.22 2.11 -5.80
CA ARG A 102 -11.26 1.01 -5.63
C ARG A 102 -10.05 1.46 -4.85
N ALA A 103 -9.55 0.58 -3.98
CA ALA A 103 -8.21 0.69 -3.38
C ALA A 103 -7.25 -0.27 -4.12
N LEU A 104 -6.10 0.25 -4.52
CA LEU A 104 -5.07 -0.50 -5.21
C LEU A 104 -4.22 -1.28 -4.20
N THR A 105 -3.81 -2.50 -4.53
CA THR A 105 -3.19 -3.40 -3.55
C THR A 105 -1.67 -3.48 -3.62
N VAL A 106 -1.08 -3.04 -4.72
CA VAL A 106 0.36 -3.17 -4.98
C VAL A 106 0.94 -1.82 -5.35
N SER A 107 2.10 -1.50 -4.78
CA SER A 107 2.90 -0.36 -5.24
C SER A 107 3.67 -0.75 -6.49
N LEU A 108 3.72 0.14 -7.47
CA LEU A 108 4.43 -0.14 -8.72
C LEU A 108 4.87 1.13 -9.44
N LEU A 109 5.81 0.97 -10.34
CA LEU A 109 6.29 2.02 -11.22
C LEU A 109 5.88 1.70 -12.66
N LEU A 110 4.90 2.44 -13.20
CA LEU A 110 4.46 2.34 -14.58
C LEU A 110 5.47 3.01 -15.52
N PRO A 111 6.05 2.30 -16.48
CA PRO A 111 6.95 2.92 -17.45
C PRO A 111 6.20 3.90 -18.37
N PRO A 112 6.92 4.77 -19.07
CA PRO A 112 6.36 5.53 -20.18
C PRO A 112 5.68 4.59 -21.19
N HIS A 113 4.53 5.01 -21.70
CA HIS A 113 3.78 4.26 -22.73
C HIS A 113 3.58 2.78 -22.37
N SER A 114 3.22 2.52 -21.11
CA SER A 114 3.20 1.17 -20.53
C SER A 114 2.25 0.17 -21.22
N GLY A 115 1.31 0.68 -22.04
CA GLY A 115 0.13 -0.10 -22.40
C GLY A 115 -0.72 -0.39 -21.17
N ARG A 116 -1.71 -1.26 -21.29
CA ARG A 116 -2.61 -1.63 -20.19
C ARG A 116 -1.99 -2.70 -19.31
N ILE A 117 -1.69 -2.34 -18.07
CA ILE A 117 -1.18 -3.25 -17.04
C ILE A 117 -2.32 -3.59 -16.09
N PRO A 118 -2.68 -4.88 -15.92
CA PRO A 118 -3.70 -5.30 -14.97
C PRO A 118 -3.22 -5.07 -13.53
N LEU A 119 -4.11 -4.57 -12.68
CA LEU A 119 -3.79 -4.19 -11.31
C LEU A 119 -4.87 -4.71 -10.36
N ALA A 120 -4.44 -5.49 -9.38
CA ALA A 120 -5.33 -5.99 -8.34
C ALA A 120 -5.85 -4.83 -7.47
N SER A 121 -7.14 -4.86 -7.18
CA SER A 121 -7.83 -3.84 -6.39
C SER A 121 -8.93 -4.45 -5.54
N PHE A 122 -9.37 -3.72 -4.51
CA PHE A 122 -10.57 -4.05 -3.76
C PHE A 122 -11.55 -2.89 -3.78
N CYS A 123 -12.83 -3.22 -3.85
CA CYS A 123 -13.88 -2.23 -3.70
C CYS A 123 -13.89 -1.68 -2.27
N VAL A 124 -13.83 -0.38 -2.13
CA VAL A 124 -13.99 0.33 -0.85
C VAL A 124 -15.35 1.01 -0.74
N GLU A 125 -16.30 0.51 -1.51
CA GLU A 125 -17.70 0.94 -1.56
C GLU A 125 -18.57 -0.29 -1.84
N GLN A 126 -19.43 -0.68 -0.92
CA GLN A 126 -20.27 -1.88 -1.06
C GLN A 126 -21.58 -1.54 -1.77
N GLY A 127 -22.02 -2.41 -2.69
CA GLY A 127 -23.38 -2.40 -3.26
C GLY A 127 -23.58 -1.51 -4.47
N ARG A 128 -22.65 -0.61 -4.82
CA ARG A 128 -22.73 0.17 -6.06
C ARG A 128 -22.04 -0.58 -7.21
N TRP A 129 -22.68 -0.62 -8.35
CA TRP A 129 -22.11 -1.17 -9.59
C TRP A 129 -22.46 -0.31 -10.82
N THR A 130 -22.70 0.97 -10.58
CA THR A 130 -23.04 1.97 -11.59
C THR A 130 -22.36 3.29 -11.24
N ALA A 131 -22.24 4.21 -12.21
CA ALA A 131 -21.75 5.56 -11.91
C ALA A 131 -22.66 6.25 -10.88
N ARG A 132 -22.08 7.09 -9.99
CA ARG A 132 -22.86 8.00 -9.17
C ARG A 132 -23.48 9.07 -10.06
N ARG A 133 -24.54 9.70 -9.57
CA ARG A 133 -25.16 10.84 -10.25
C ARG A 133 -24.08 11.87 -10.61
N ASN A 134 -23.98 12.25 -11.88
CA ASN A 134 -22.99 13.19 -12.45
C ASN A 134 -21.54 12.68 -12.55
N GLU A 135 -21.26 11.40 -12.30
CA GLU A 135 -19.98 10.78 -12.57
C GLU A 135 -20.04 9.95 -13.86
N ASP A 136 -18.93 9.91 -14.60
CA ASP A 136 -18.77 9.02 -15.74
C ASP A 136 -18.21 7.67 -15.27
N ALA A 137 -18.91 6.57 -15.59
CA ALA A 137 -18.50 5.22 -15.22
C ALA A 137 -17.17 4.78 -15.86
N THR A 138 -16.63 5.54 -16.81
CA THR A 138 -15.37 5.25 -17.51
C THR A 138 -14.20 6.06 -16.98
N THR A 139 -14.44 7.00 -16.07
CA THR A 139 -13.42 7.89 -15.54
C THR A 139 -13.17 7.66 -14.05
N PHE A 140 -11.91 7.80 -13.68
CA PHE A 140 -11.46 7.77 -12.30
C PHE A 140 -10.70 9.03 -11.95
N ALA A 141 -10.93 9.54 -10.74
CA ALA A 141 -10.18 10.60 -10.11
C ALA A 141 -9.36 10.06 -8.92
N THR A 142 -8.42 10.85 -8.46
CA THR A 142 -7.62 10.52 -7.27
C THR A 142 -8.37 10.84 -5.98
N ALA A 143 -7.94 10.19 -4.90
CA ALA A 143 -8.26 10.55 -3.54
C ALA A 143 -7.11 11.32 -2.89
N ALA A 144 -7.44 12.28 -2.04
CA ALA A 144 -6.43 13.04 -1.30
C ALA A 144 -5.75 12.23 -0.17
N SER A 145 -6.12 10.98 0.03
CA SER A 145 -5.59 10.08 1.05
C SER A 145 -5.44 8.67 0.47
N THR A 146 -4.54 7.88 1.03
CA THR A 146 -4.57 6.41 0.88
C THR A 146 -5.57 5.82 1.87
N VAL A 147 -5.82 4.50 1.80
CA VAL A 147 -6.65 3.81 2.79
C VAL A 147 -6.12 4.06 4.21
N PRO A 148 -6.87 4.76 5.08
CA PRO A 148 -6.41 5.16 6.41
C PRO A 148 -6.75 4.07 7.44
N SER A 149 -6.23 2.86 7.25
CA SER A 149 -6.39 1.77 8.22
C SER A 149 -5.40 0.66 7.93
N ARG A 150 -4.56 0.40 8.91
CA ARG A 150 -3.65 -0.74 8.93
C ARG A 150 -4.41 -2.05 8.75
N GLU A 151 -5.51 -2.24 9.48
CA GLU A 151 -6.32 -3.46 9.39
C GLU A 151 -6.92 -3.68 8.00
N ALA A 152 -7.40 -2.62 7.34
CA ALA A 152 -7.90 -2.71 5.96
C ALA A 152 -6.76 -3.02 4.98
N LYS A 153 -5.57 -2.41 5.15
CA LYS A 153 -4.38 -2.72 4.36
C LYS A 153 -3.96 -4.19 4.54
N ILE A 154 -3.98 -4.71 5.77
CA ILE A 154 -3.71 -6.13 6.06
C ILE A 154 -4.74 -7.02 5.34
N ALA A 155 -6.03 -6.72 5.45
CA ALA A 155 -7.08 -7.50 4.79
C ALA A 155 -6.91 -7.55 3.26
N MET A 156 -6.42 -6.48 2.64
CA MET A 156 -6.16 -6.40 1.20
C MET A 156 -4.88 -7.11 0.77
N LYS A 157 -3.83 -7.08 1.58
CA LYS A 157 -2.44 -7.39 1.16
C LYS A 157 -1.85 -8.64 1.79
N ALA A 158 -2.22 -8.97 3.03
CA ALA A 158 -1.59 -10.06 3.77
C ALA A 158 -1.71 -11.39 3.01
N PRO A 159 -0.68 -12.25 3.05
CA PRO A 159 -0.77 -13.58 2.48
C PRO A 159 -1.86 -14.40 3.20
N PRO A 160 -2.45 -15.41 2.53
CA PRO A 160 -3.56 -16.18 3.07
C PRO A 160 -3.32 -16.71 4.48
N GLU A 161 -2.11 -17.19 4.75
CA GLU A 161 -1.72 -17.76 6.04
C GLU A 161 -1.78 -16.72 7.16
N ALA A 162 -1.28 -15.51 6.90
CA ALA A 162 -1.30 -14.42 7.88
C ALA A 162 -2.73 -13.93 8.15
N VAL A 163 -3.59 -13.89 7.13
CA VAL A 163 -5.01 -13.53 7.28
C VAL A 163 -5.74 -14.58 8.13
N ASN A 164 -5.50 -15.86 7.89
CA ASN A 164 -6.13 -16.94 8.64
C ASN A 164 -5.75 -16.90 10.14
N ASN A 165 -4.48 -16.65 10.44
CA ASN A 165 -4.01 -16.50 11.82
C ASN A 165 -4.66 -15.28 12.51
N LEU A 166 -4.75 -14.15 11.81
CA LEU A 166 -5.35 -12.92 12.35
C LEU A 166 -6.85 -13.05 12.62
N MET A 167 -7.55 -13.85 11.81
CA MET A 167 -9.01 -14.07 11.92
C MET A 167 -9.38 -15.23 12.85
N GLY A 168 -8.43 -15.97 13.40
CA GLY A 168 -8.68 -17.20 14.15
C GLY A 168 -9.39 -18.27 13.33
N LEU A 169 -9.31 -18.19 12.00
CA LEU A 169 -9.89 -19.16 11.09
C LEU A 169 -8.95 -20.35 10.99
N LEU A 170 -9.47 -21.54 11.26
CA LEU A 170 -8.77 -22.77 10.89
C LEU A 170 -8.54 -22.77 9.37
N PRO A 171 -7.36 -23.23 8.90
CA PRO A 171 -7.10 -23.30 7.47
C PRO A 171 -8.20 -24.13 6.79
N VAL A 172 -8.98 -23.48 5.92
CA VAL A 172 -9.97 -24.19 5.09
C VAL A 172 -9.17 -25.05 4.12
N VAL A 173 -9.08 -26.33 4.42
CA VAL A 173 -8.51 -27.33 3.55
C VAL A 173 -9.50 -27.60 2.41
N GLY A 174 -9.41 -26.79 1.36
CA GLY A 174 -10.10 -27.09 0.10
C GLY A 174 -9.38 -28.23 -0.60
N VAL A 175 -9.92 -29.44 -0.51
CA VAL A 175 -9.50 -30.55 -1.34
C VAL A 175 -10.06 -30.31 -2.73
N LEU A 176 -9.23 -29.83 -3.67
CA LEU A 176 -9.55 -29.92 -5.08
C LEU A 176 -9.36 -31.39 -5.50
N ALA A 177 -10.46 -32.06 -5.80
CA ALA A 177 -10.43 -33.38 -6.38
C ALA A 177 -9.73 -33.32 -7.75
N GLY A 178 -8.52 -33.90 -7.86
CA GLY A 178 -7.83 -34.06 -9.13
C GLY A 178 -6.37 -33.68 -9.23
N ASP A 179 -5.73 -33.19 -8.15
CA ASP A 179 -4.28 -32.92 -8.18
C ASP A 179 -3.49 -34.09 -7.57
N PRO A 180 -2.73 -34.86 -8.37
CA PRO A 180 -1.92 -35.97 -7.87
C PRO A 180 -0.67 -35.56 -7.08
N THR A 181 -0.32 -34.29 -7.01
CA THR A 181 0.90 -33.81 -6.36
C THR A 181 0.73 -33.43 -4.90
N GLY A 182 -0.51 -33.39 -4.37
CA GLY A 182 -0.78 -33.15 -2.95
C GLY A 182 -0.37 -31.75 -2.44
N ALA A 183 -0.05 -30.80 -3.31
CA ALA A 183 0.29 -29.43 -2.94
C ALA A 183 -0.97 -28.71 -2.45
N ARG A 184 -1.07 -28.49 -1.13
CA ARG A 184 -2.14 -27.72 -0.49
C ARG A 184 -1.93 -26.23 -0.78
N THR A 185 -2.55 -25.71 -1.83
CA THR A 185 -2.69 -24.28 -2.01
C THR A 185 -3.92 -23.78 -1.25
N THR A 186 -3.72 -23.15 -0.11
CA THR A 186 -4.78 -22.42 0.60
C THR A 186 -5.06 -21.11 -0.17
N THR A 187 -5.87 -21.17 -1.21
CA THR A 187 -6.41 -19.98 -1.85
C THR A 187 -7.52 -19.42 -0.97
N VAL A 188 -7.24 -18.34 -0.22
CA VAL A 188 -8.33 -17.55 0.35
C VAL A 188 -9.10 -16.95 -0.82
N ASP A 189 -10.37 -17.36 -0.94
CA ASP A 189 -11.27 -16.86 -1.97
C ASP A 189 -11.31 -15.33 -1.96
N THR A 190 -11.09 -14.70 -3.12
CA THR A 190 -11.08 -13.25 -3.30
C THR A 190 -12.38 -12.61 -2.81
N SER A 191 -13.51 -13.32 -2.91
CA SER A 191 -14.80 -12.88 -2.40
C SER A 191 -14.84 -12.79 -0.88
N THR A 192 -14.17 -13.68 -0.17
CA THR A 192 -14.02 -13.64 1.29
C THR A 192 -13.17 -12.44 1.71
N ARG A 193 -12.05 -12.21 1.03
CA ARG A 193 -11.23 -11.01 1.27
C ARG A 193 -11.99 -9.72 0.98
N GLN A 194 -12.77 -9.66 -0.09
CA GLN A 194 -13.59 -8.51 -0.40
C GLN A 194 -14.60 -8.21 0.72
N ARG A 195 -15.24 -9.24 1.30
CA ARG A 195 -16.15 -9.06 2.44
C ARG A 195 -15.43 -8.52 3.67
N GLU A 196 -14.21 -9.00 3.97
CA GLU A 196 -13.42 -8.46 5.07
C GLU A 196 -12.99 -7.01 4.84
N VAL A 197 -12.61 -6.64 3.63
CA VAL A 197 -12.32 -5.24 3.28
C VAL A 197 -13.55 -4.36 3.55
N TRP A 198 -14.75 -4.74 3.12
CA TRP A 198 -15.97 -3.99 3.39
C TRP A 198 -16.29 -3.88 4.88
N LYS A 199 -16.04 -4.95 5.65
CA LYS A 199 -16.20 -4.94 7.11
C LYS A 199 -15.24 -3.92 7.76
N LYS A 200 -13.96 -3.89 7.33
CA LYS A 200 -12.98 -2.92 7.81
C LYS A 200 -13.34 -1.49 7.39
N VAL A 201 -13.80 -1.28 6.17
CA VAL A 201 -14.31 0.04 5.70
C VAL A 201 -15.45 0.53 6.58
N ARG A 202 -16.43 -0.32 6.89
CA ARG A 202 -17.53 0.04 7.80
C ARG A 202 -16.99 0.41 9.19
N SER A 203 -16.09 -0.39 9.76
CA SER A 203 -15.47 -0.11 11.05
C SER A 203 -14.73 1.25 11.07
N ILE A 204 -14.04 1.61 9.97
CA ILE A 204 -13.43 2.95 9.82
C ILE A 204 -14.50 4.04 9.89
N GLN A 205 -15.57 3.92 9.10
CA GLN A 205 -16.65 4.91 9.07
C GLN A 205 -17.32 5.07 10.44
N ASP A 206 -17.55 3.97 11.17
CA ASP A 206 -18.16 3.99 12.50
C ASP A 206 -17.25 4.70 13.52
N ARG A 207 -15.96 4.37 13.53
CA ARG A 207 -14.96 5.02 14.40
C ARG A 207 -14.83 6.52 14.10
N LEU A 208 -14.72 6.88 12.83
CA LEU A 208 -14.66 8.28 12.41
C LEU A 208 -15.94 9.04 12.80
N SER A 209 -17.12 8.43 12.60
CA SER A 209 -18.41 9.03 12.99
C SER A 209 -18.46 9.30 14.50
N SER A 210 -17.96 8.37 15.31
CA SER A 210 -17.86 8.53 16.76
C SER A 210 -16.92 9.68 17.13
N SER A 211 -15.75 9.77 16.52
CA SER A 211 -14.75 10.81 16.79
C SER A 211 -15.18 12.20 16.33
N VAL A 212 -15.92 12.27 15.23
CA VAL A 212 -16.48 13.54 14.67
C VAL A 212 -17.74 13.98 15.41
N GLY A 213 -18.41 13.05 16.12
CA GLY A 213 -19.70 13.29 16.77
C GLY A 213 -20.87 13.41 15.79
N ALA A 214 -20.72 12.93 14.55
CA ALA A 214 -21.75 12.92 13.51
C ALA A 214 -21.43 11.86 12.44
N PRO A 215 -22.44 11.34 11.71
CA PRO A 215 -22.19 10.42 10.60
C PRO A 215 -21.24 11.03 9.56
N VAL A 216 -20.16 10.30 9.21
CA VAL A 216 -19.27 10.68 8.11
C VAL A 216 -19.73 10.11 6.77
N ALA A 217 -20.62 9.14 6.76
CA ALA A 217 -21.17 8.51 5.57
C ALA A 217 -21.92 9.53 4.70
N ALA A 218 -21.64 9.56 3.40
CA ALA A 218 -22.29 10.47 2.47
C ALA A 218 -23.68 9.95 2.04
N PRO A 219 -24.72 10.79 2.00
CA PRO A 219 -26.08 10.34 1.61
C PRO A 219 -26.15 9.70 0.23
N VAL A 220 -25.31 10.13 -0.71
CA VAL A 220 -25.30 9.63 -2.10
C VAL A 220 -24.66 8.23 -2.24
N SER A 221 -23.83 7.82 -1.27
CA SER A 221 -23.27 6.47 -1.15
C SER A 221 -22.76 6.25 0.27
N GLN A 222 -23.60 5.69 1.13
CA GLN A 222 -23.32 5.51 2.56
C GLN A 222 -22.15 4.56 2.83
N THR A 223 -21.83 3.69 1.89
CA THR A 223 -20.77 2.68 2.03
C THR A 223 -19.43 3.12 1.40
N SER A 224 -19.39 4.28 0.74
CA SER A 224 -18.15 4.78 0.12
C SER A 224 -17.19 5.27 1.19
N LEU A 225 -16.03 4.60 1.31
CA LEU A 225 -14.93 5.10 2.13
C LEU A 225 -14.47 6.47 1.64
N GLN A 226 -14.30 6.63 0.34
CA GLN A 226 -13.79 7.88 -0.24
C GLN A 226 -14.66 9.08 0.11
N LEU A 227 -15.99 8.96 -0.03
CA LEU A 227 -16.90 10.05 0.33
C LEU A 227 -16.93 10.32 1.84
N ALA A 228 -16.74 9.29 2.67
CA ALA A 228 -16.60 9.47 4.11
C ALA A 228 -15.33 10.27 4.47
N LEU A 229 -14.23 10.03 3.75
CA LEU A 229 -12.97 10.78 3.92
C LEU A 229 -13.08 12.24 3.44
N GLU A 230 -14.06 12.57 2.61
CA GLU A 230 -14.36 13.93 2.14
C GLU A 230 -15.31 14.70 3.09
N ASN A 231 -15.73 14.10 4.23
CA ASN A 231 -16.62 14.74 5.19
C ASN A 231 -15.99 16.02 5.76
N GLU A 232 -16.73 17.11 5.77
CA GLU A 232 -16.25 18.45 6.16
C GLU A 232 -15.75 18.49 7.60
N LYS A 233 -16.53 17.96 8.55
CA LYS A 233 -16.13 17.93 9.98
C LYS A 233 -14.90 17.08 10.23
N LEU A 234 -14.72 15.99 9.45
CA LEU A 234 -13.50 15.21 9.52
C LEU A 234 -12.30 16.01 9.01
N ARG A 235 -12.46 16.76 7.92
CA ARG A 235 -11.41 17.66 7.40
C ARG A 235 -11.01 18.74 8.40
N ASP A 236 -11.95 19.29 9.15
CA ASP A 236 -11.67 20.28 10.19
C ASP A 236 -10.78 19.69 11.31
N LEU A 237 -11.07 18.45 11.73
CA LEU A 237 -10.21 17.74 12.69
C LEU A 237 -8.84 17.41 12.12
N GLN A 238 -8.76 16.99 10.86
CA GLN A 238 -7.51 16.70 10.16
C GLN A 238 -6.60 17.93 10.09
N ALA A 239 -7.17 19.13 9.86
CA ALA A 239 -6.41 20.37 9.69
C ALA A 239 -5.52 20.72 10.89
N ALA A 240 -5.96 20.41 12.12
CA ALA A 240 -5.16 20.66 13.32
C ALA A 240 -3.92 19.76 13.38
N TYR A 241 -4.07 18.47 13.05
CA TYR A 241 -2.95 17.52 12.96
C TYR A 241 -2.00 17.86 11.83
N GLU A 242 -2.55 18.11 10.63
CA GLU A 242 -1.74 18.45 9.45
C GLU A 242 -0.89 19.69 9.71
N LYS A 243 -1.47 20.75 10.28
CA LYS A 243 -0.74 21.98 10.66
C LYS A 243 0.42 21.70 11.63
N ALA A 244 0.24 20.78 12.56
CA ALA A 244 1.27 20.47 13.56
C ALA A 244 2.39 19.57 13.01
N LEU A 245 2.08 18.71 12.03
CA LEU A 245 2.95 17.62 11.62
C LEU A 245 3.50 17.73 10.19
N GLU A 246 2.92 18.60 9.34
CA GLU A 246 3.29 18.69 7.92
C GLU A 246 4.78 19.02 7.71
N ALA A 247 5.32 19.93 8.52
CA ALA A 247 6.73 20.34 8.43
C ALA A 247 7.70 19.17 8.64
N ALA A 248 7.33 18.17 9.45
CA ALA A 248 8.22 17.07 9.75
C ALA A 248 8.71 16.32 8.49
N GLY A 249 7.83 16.05 7.53
CA GLY A 249 8.20 15.31 6.30
C GLY A 249 8.77 16.18 5.19
N THR A 250 8.88 17.49 5.38
CA THR A 250 9.42 18.41 4.38
C THR A 250 10.83 18.89 4.70
N ASP A 251 11.29 18.70 5.93
CA ASP A 251 12.63 19.09 6.38
C ASP A 251 13.66 17.98 6.06
N GLY A 252 14.86 18.42 5.66
CA GLY A 252 15.98 17.52 5.30
C GLY A 252 15.88 16.92 3.90
N ASP A 253 17.02 16.67 3.29
CA ASP A 253 17.18 16.13 1.93
C ASP A 253 17.47 14.63 1.91
N ASP A 254 17.71 14.04 3.08
CA ASP A 254 17.99 12.62 3.30
C ASP A 254 16.78 11.82 3.87
N VAL A 255 15.62 12.48 4.08
CA VAL A 255 14.40 11.79 4.53
C VAL A 255 13.80 11.01 3.37
N VAL A 256 13.76 9.68 3.50
CA VAL A 256 13.26 8.77 2.45
C VAL A 256 12.01 8.02 2.86
N GLY A 257 11.51 8.23 4.08
CA GLY A 257 10.32 7.55 4.56
C GLY A 257 9.91 8.00 5.96
N TYR A 258 8.88 7.34 6.46
CA TYR A 258 8.37 7.60 7.81
C TYR A 258 7.85 6.32 8.46
N VAL A 259 7.77 6.35 9.78
CA VAL A 259 7.05 5.39 10.62
C VAL A 259 6.08 6.18 11.46
N PHE A 260 4.91 5.63 11.75
CA PHE A 260 4.02 6.27 12.70
C PHE A 260 3.49 5.30 13.76
N ALA A 261 3.15 5.89 14.89
CA ALA A 261 2.52 5.21 16.01
C ALA A 261 1.24 5.94 16.42
N ILE A 262 0.23 5.19 16.82
CA ILE A 262 -1.04 5.69 17.35
C ILE A 262 -1.22 5.15 18.76
N ASN A 263 -1.63 5.99 19.71
CA ASN A 263 -1.83 5.63 21.12
C ASN A 263 -0.59 4.92 21.73
N GLY A 264 0.62 5.30 21.33
CA GLY A 264 1.87 4.67 21.79
C GLY A 264 2.22 3.34 21.12
N LYS A 265 1.45 2.86 20.14
CA LYS A 265 1.68 1.59 19.45
C LYS A 265 2.12 1.83 18.00
N LEU A 266 3.21 1.17 17.57
CA LEU A 266 3.66 1.22 16.17
C LEU A 266 2.54 0.73 15.26
N ASN A 267 2.33 1.46 14.15
CA ASN A 267 1.27 1.16 13.18
C ASN A 267 1.85 0.72 11.84
N SER A 268 2.50 1.61 11.12
CA SER A 268 2.98 1.32 9.76
C SER A 268 4.21 2.17 9.42
N ALA A 269 4.93 1.74 8.38
CA ALA A 269 5.99 2.53 7.75
C ALA A 269 5.90 2.44 6.23
N ASP A 270 6.29 3.52 5.57
CA ASP A 270 6.49 3.58 4.12
C ASP A 270 7.86 4.19 3.82
N ILE A 271 8.69 3.51 3.01
CA ILE A 271 10.04 3.93 2.64
C ILE A 271 10.16 3.93 1.11
N TYR A 272 10.76 4.98 0.58
CA TYR A 272 10.89 5.26 -0.85
C TYR A 272 12.35 5.29 -1.27
N PRO A 273 12.67 5.05 -2.55
CA PRO A 273 14.04 5.09 -3.04
C PRO A 273 14.66 6.49 -3.02
N SER A 274 13.84 7.54 -3.02
CA SER A 274 14.35 8.91 -3.04
C SER A 274 13.54 9.87 -2.16
N ASN A 275 14.22 10.85 -1.61
CA ASN A 275 13.61 11.97 -0.89
C ASN A 275 12.56 12.70 -1.74
N GLY A 276 12.85 12.91 -3.04
CA GLY A 276 11.91 13.58 -3.93
C GLY A 276 10.57 12.84 -4.08
N LEU A 277 10.59 11.50 -4.13
CA LEU A 277 9.35 10.71 -4.19
C LEU A 277 8.63 10.73 -2.83
N PHE A 278 9.36 10.57 -1.72
CA PHE A 278 8.79 10.67 -0.39
C PHE A 278 8.06 12.00 -0.19
N ARG A 279 8.69 13.12 -0.52
CA ARG A 279 8.09 14.45 -0.40
C ARG A 279 6.80 14.62 -1.21
N LYS A 280 6.75 14.07 -2.42
CA LYS A 280 5.52 14.07 -3.23
C LYS A 280 4.40 13.26 -2.59
N MET A 281 4.72 12.19 -1.87
CA MET A 281 3.76 11.34 -1.20
C MET A 281 3.36 11.84 0.19
N TRP A 282 4.18 12.68 0.82
CA TRP A 282 4.08 13.03 2.24
C TRP A 282 2.71 13.54 2.67
N SER A 283 2.16 14.54 2.00
CA SER A 283 0.84 15.11 2.38
C SER A 283 -0.26 14.04 2.38
N LYS A 284 -0.26 13.14 1.39
CA LYS A 284 -1.22 12.05 1.26
C LYS A 284 -1.06 11.00 2.36
N LEU A 285 0.18 10.66 2.70
CA LEU A 285 0.54 9.72 3.76
C LEU A 285 0.16 10.28 5.13
N LEU A 286 0.52 11.53 5.39
CA LEU A 286 0.19 12.21 6.64
C LEU A 286 -1.33 12.23 6.85
N ARG A 287 -2.10 12.62 5.83
CA ARG A 287 -3.56 12.63 5.91
C ARG A 287 -4.16 11.26 6.22
N ALA A 288 -3.62 10.19 5.65
CA ALA A 288 -4.05 8.83 5.97
C ALA A 288 -3.75 8.47 7.44
N SER A 289 -2.54 8.77 7.92
CA SER A 289 -2.13 8.51 9.31
C SER A 289 -2.96 9.32 10.31
N VAL A 290 -3.20 10.60 10.00
CA VAL A 290 -4.06 11.49 10.79
C VAL A 290 -5.50 10.95 10.86
N THR A 291 -6.04 10.51 9.73
CA THR A 291 -7.41 9.96 9.68
C THR A 291 -7.53 8.71 10.54
N GLU A 292 -6.53 7.81 10.47
CA GLU A 292 -6.51 6.61 11.30
C GLU A 292 -6.38 6.97 12.79
N ALA A 293 -5.51 7.93 13.14
CA ALA A 293 -5.35 8.40 14.51
C ALA A 293 -6.63 9.03 15.07
N ILE A 294 -7.35 9.83 14.29
CA ILE A 294 -8.66 10.38 14.68
C ILE A 294 -9.67 9.26 14.98
N GLY A 295 -9.72 8.23 14.13
CA GLY A 295 -10.60 7.08 14.33
C GLY A 295 -10.22 6.17 15.50
N GLU A 296 -8.96 6.22 15.95
CA GLU A 296 -8.43 5.36 17.03
C GLU A 296 -8.12 6.12 18.32
N ARG A 297 -8.67 7.32 18.50
CA ARG A 297 -8.46 8.08 19.77
C ARG A 297 -8.83 7.24 20.98
N ASP A 298 -7.91 7.14 21.93
CA ASP A 298 -8.07 6.43 23.18
C ASP A 298 -7.56 7.30 24.33
N ALA A 299 -8.39 7.44 25.37
CA ALA A 299 -8.02 8.20 26.58
C ALA A 299 -6.91 7.53 27.40
N THR A 300 -6.62 6.26 27.12
CA THR A 300 -5.57 5.46 27.80
C THR A 300 -4.30 5.33 26.96
N ALA A 301 -4.05 6.26 26.03
CA ALA A 301 -2.89 6.25 25.16
C ALA A 301 -1.57 6.18 25.95
N GLU A 302 -0.68 5.30 25.50
CA GLU A 302 0.68 5.16 26.05
C GLU A 302 1.63 6.21 25.44
N ALA A 303 2.79 6.40 26.08
CA ALA A 303 3.85 7.25 25.51
C ALA A 303 4.34 6.69 24.17
N PRO A 304 4.75 7.57 23.22
CA PRO A 304 5.31 7.14 21.95
C PRO A 304 6.53 6.22 22.14
N PRO A 305 6.69 5.18 21.29
CA PRO A 305 7.87 4.31 21.33
C PRO A 305 9.19 5.07 21.15
N ALA A 306 10.25 4.62 21.80
CA ALA A 306 11.59 5.13 21.56
C ALA A 306 12.07 4.76 20.11
N THR A 307 13.01 5.53 19.56
CA THR A 307 13.56 5.29 18.22
C THR A 307 14.15 3.89 18.06
N ASP A 308 14.76 3.33 19.12
CA ASP A 308 15.28 1.95 19.10
C ASP A 308 14.18 0.91 18.89
N ALA A 309 12.98 1.12 19.45
CA ALA A 309 11.85 0.25 19.23
C ALA A 309 11.32 0.36 17.77
N VAL A 310 11.41 1.56 17.19
CA VAL A 310 11.09 1.78 15.76
C VAL A 310 12.09 1.05 14.86
N MET A 311 13.39 1.16 15.15
CA MET A 311 14.44 0.43 14.43
C MET A 311 14.25 -1.09 14.54
N ALA A 312 13.95 -1.58 15.76
CA ALA A 312 13.68 -3.00 15.98
C ALA A 312 12.45 -3.50 15.18
N PHE A 313 11.40 -2.68 15.04
CA PHE A 313 10.23 -3.00 14.21
C PHE A 313 10.60 -3.16 12.72
N LEU A 314 11.40 -2.26 12.17
CA LEU A 314 11.86 -2.34 10.79
C LEU A 314 12.73 -3.59 10.56
N ASP A 315 13.63 -3.91 11.50
CA ASP A 315 14.49 -5.09 11.45
C ASP A 315 13.71 -6.40 11.56
N GLU A 316 12.74 -6.45 12.46
CA GLU A 316 11.93 -7.65 12.70
C GLU A 316 11.07 -8.00 11.49
N ALA A 317 10.47 -6.98 10.86
CA ALA A 317 9.69 -7.16 9.64
C ALA A 317 10.53 -7.77 8.49
N ALA A 318 11.82 -7.45 8.42
CA ALA A 318 12.72 -7.99 7.41
C ALA A 318 13.11 -9.46 7.64
N LYS A 319 12.84 -10.04 8.82
CA LYS A 319 13.19 -11.43 9.19
C LYS A 319 12.08 -12.44 8.93
N GLY A 320 10.86 -11.99 8.60
CA GLY A 320 9.71 -12.86 8.35
C GLY A 320 9.91 -13.85 7.19
N ASN A 321 9.08 -14.88 7.14
CA ASN A 321 9.05 -15.84 6.03
C ASN A 321 8.78 -15.11 4.71
N SER A 322 9.67 -15.28 3.74
CA SER A 322 9.62 -14.58 2.45
C SER A 322 8.87 -15.38 1.40
N THR A 323 8.00 -14.71 0.68
CA THR A 323 7.38 -15.18 -0.56
C THR A 323 7.56 -14.13 -1.64
N GLU A 324 7.85 -14.53 -2.87
CA GLU A 324 7.96 -13.63 -4.01
C GLU A 324 6.94 -14.01 -5.08
N LYS A 325 6.29 -12.99 -5.65
CA LYS A 325 5.31 -13.12 -6.71
C LYS A 325 5.67 -12.21 -7.87
N ALA A 326 5.83 -12.78 -9.06
CA ALA A 326 5.92 -12.02 -10.30
C ALA A 326 4.55 -11.42 -10.64
N LEU A 327 4.53 -10.16 -11.03
CA LEU A 327 3.36 -9.41 -11.45
C LEU A 327 3.58 -8.86 -12.87
N PRO A 328 2.50 -8.52 -13.61
CA PRO A 328 2.62 -7.90 -14.93
C PRO A 328 3.45 -6.61 -14.91
N GLY A 329 4.21 -6.34 -15.98
CA GLY A 329 5.04 -5.12 -16.11
C GLY A 329 6.42 -5.22 -15.48
N ASP A 330 7.01 -6.42 -15.47
CA ASP A 330 8.34 -6.71 -14.91
C ASP A 330 8.46 -6.32 -13.41
N ILE A 331 7.37 -6.51 -12.70
CA ILE A 331 7.24 -6.21 -11.28
C ILE A 331 7.37 -7.50 -10.47
N ALA A 332 8.18 -7.47 -9.43
CA ALA A 332 8.22 -8.50 -8.39
C ALA A 332 7.70 -7.92 -7.08
N LEU A 333 6.82 -8.64 -6.42
CA LEU A 333 6.34 -8.34 -5.08
C LEU A 333 6.92 -9.36 -4.11
N GLU A 334 7.81 -8.92 -3.24
CA GLU A 334 8.24 -9.69 -2.08
C GLU A 334 7.34 -9.39 -0.89
N THR A 335 6.90 -10.43 -0.20
CA THR A 335 6.13 -10.32 1.04
C THR A 335 6.86 -11.13 2.12
N ARG A 336 7.05 -10.54 3.30
CA ARG A 336 7.55 -11.24 4.48
C ARG A 336 6.51 -11.17 5.57
N ALA A 337 6.18 -12.31 6.14
CA ALA A 337 5.24 -12.44 7.24
C ALA A 337 5.99 -12.92 8.49
N GLY A 338 5.99 -12.09 9.53
CA GLY A 338 6.47 -12.37 10.87
C GLY A 338 5.34 -12.27 11.89
N ASP A 339 5.61 -12.61 13.16
CA ASP A 339 4.61 -12.59 14.22
C ASP A 339 4.16 -11.16 14.60
N LYS A 340 5.02 -10.17 14.39
CA LYS A 340 4.79 -8.78 14.80
C LYS A 340 4.61 -7.80 13.66
N ALA A 341 4.96 -8.20 12.44
CA ALA A 341 4.93 -7.31 11.29
C ALA A 341 4.81 -8.06 9.97
N LEU A 342 4.19 -7.38 9.02
CA LEU A 342 4.21 -7.73 7.60
C LEU A 342 5.10 -6.73 6.88
N TYR A 343 5.93 -7.22 5.96
CA TYR A 343 6.76 -6.43 5.08
C TYR A 343 6.41 -6.70 3.63
N PHE A 344 6.37 -5.65 2.83
CA PHE A 344 6.13 -5.71 1.39
C PHE A 344 7.17 -4.86 0.68
N GLU A 345 7.88 -5.46 -0.26
CA GLU A 345 8.78 -4.73 -1.15
C GLU A 345 8.37 -4.99 -2.60
N THR A 346 8.21 -3.94 -3.37
CA THR A 346 8.06 -4.06 -4.82
C THR A 346 9.35 -3.69 -5.51
N ARG A 347 9.69 -4.49 -6.55
CA ARG A 347 10.83 -4.26 -7.42
C ARG A 347 10.36 -4.18 -8.86
N ARG A 348 11.06 -3.39 -9.65
CA ARG A 348 10.94 -3.39 -11.10
C ARG A 348 12.33 -3.56 -11.71
N ASN A 349 12.50 -4.53 -12.60
CA ASN A 349 13.82 -4.87 -13.18
C ASN A 349 14.91 -5.04 -12.11
N GLY A 350 14.59 -5.69 -10.99
CA GLY A 350 15.52 -5.91 -9.87
C GLY A 350 15.74 -4.71 -8.95
N THR A 351 15.30 -3.50 -9.31
CA THR A 351 15.42 -2.30 -8.47
C THR A 351 14.17 -2.13 -7.60
N TRP A 352 14.35 -1.94 -6.30
CA TRP A 352 13.24 -1.71 -5.40
C TRP A 352 12.58 -0.34 -5.64
N VAL A 353 11.27 -0.32 -5.51
CA VAL A 353 10.41 0.83 -5.83
C VAL A 353 9.75 1.39 -4.57
N HIS A 354 9.36 0.50 -3.66
CA HIS A 354 8.66 0.89 -2.43
C HIS A 354 8.76 -0.22 -1.39
N ARG A 355 8.90 0.16 -0.13
CA ARG A 355 8.86 -0.71 1.04
C ARG A 355 7.76 -0.26 1.98
N ASN A 356 6.89 -1.18 2.36
CA ASN A 356 5.81 -0.91 3.28
C ASN A 356 5.81 -1.93 4.43
N TYR A 357 5.64 -1.46 5.63
CA TYR A 357 5.64 -2.24 6.86
C TYR A 357 4.31 -2.04 7.57
N LEU A 358 3.68 -3.12 8.02
CA LEU A 358 2.44 -3.09 8.79
C LEU A 358 2.64 -3.86 10.09
N ALA A 359 2.44 -3.23 11.24
CA ALA A 359 2.47 -3.91 12.53
C ALA A 359 1.27 -4.87 12.65
N MET A 360 1.48 -6.03 13.30
CA MET A 360 0.47 -7.07 13.52
C MET A 360 -0.17 -6.93 14.89
#